data_4b2e3cfb8b7ef7579e5dab142d322cf7
#
_entry.id   4b2e3cfb8b7ef7579e5dab142d322cf7
#
_cell.length_a   1.000
_cell.length_b   1.000
_cell.length_c   1.000
_cell.angle_alpha   90.00
_cell.angle_beta   90.00
_cell.angle_gamma   90.00
#
_symmetry.space_group_name_H-M   'P 1'
#
loop_
_entity.id
_entity.type
_entity.pdbx_description
1 polymer ?
#
loop_
_entity_poly.entity_id
_entity_poly.type
_entity_poly.pdbx_seq_one_letter_code
_entity_poly.pdbx_strand_id
1 'polypeptide(L)'
;MAGNKTFNKQQAEPRERDPQVAGLKVPPHSIEAEQSVLGGLMLDNERWDDVAERVVADDFYTRPHRHIFTEMARLQESGSPIDLITLAESLERQGQLDSVGGFAYLAELSKNTPSAANISAYADIVRERAVVREMISVANEIAEAGFDPQGRTSEDLLDLAESRVFKIAESRANKDEGPKNIADVLDATVARIEQLFQQPHDGVTGVNTGYDDLNKKTAGLQPSDLIIVAARPSMGKTTFAMNLVENAAMLQDKPVLIFSLEMPSEQIMMRSLASLSRVDQTKIRTGQLDDEDWARISGTMGILLEKRNIYIDDSSGLTPTEVRSRARRIAREHGGIGLIMIDYLQLMRVPALSDNRTLEIAEISRSLKALAKELNVPVVALSQLNRSLEQRADKRPVNSDLRESGSIEQDADLIMFIYRDEVYHENSDLKGIAEIIIGKQRNGPIGTVRLTFNGQWSRFDNYAGPQYDDE
;
A
#
# COMPACT_ATOMS: atom_id res chain seq x y z
N MET A 1 3.19 49.36 69.07
CA MET A 1 3.47 50.02 67.80
C MET A 1 4.37 49.04 67.02
N ALA A 2 3.75 48.29 66.13
CA ALA A 2 4.37 47.25 65.33
C ALA A 2 4.57 47.74 63.88
N GLY A 3 5.84 47.83 63.47
CA GLY A 3 6.20 48.26 62.14
C GLY A 3 6.22 47.07 61.17
N ASN A 4 5.33 47.12 60.18
CA ASN A 4 5.19 46.14 59.08
C ASN A 4 6.28 46.39 58.05
N LYS A 5 7.21 45.43 57.87
CA LYS A 5 8.18 45.42 56.76
C LYS A 5 7.60 44.61 55.61
N THR A 6 7.14 45.29 54.57
CA THR A 6 6.75 44.74 53.27
C THR A 6 7.99 44.30 52.49
N PHE A 7 8.09 42.99 52.21
CA PHE A 7 9.08 42.42 51.28
C PHE A 7 8.64 42.70 49.84
N ASN A 8 9.43 43.50 49.14
CA ASN A 8 9.27 43.81 47.73
C ASN A 8 9.83 42.62 46.91
N LYS A 9 8.95 41.85 46.29
CA LYS A 9 9.33 40.83 45.29
C LYS A 9 9.67 41.58 43.99
N GLN A 10 10.95 41.75 43.71
CA GLN A 10 11.43 42.11 42.38
C GLN A 10 11.05 40.97 41.41
N GLN A 11 10.12 41.22 40.50
CA GLN A 11 9.86 40.43 39.33
C GLN A 11 11.09 40.52 38.44
N ALA A 12 11.75 39.39 38.20
CA ALA A 12 12.79 39.27 37.20
C ALA A 12 12.17 39.47 35.82
N GLU A 13 12.53 40.54 35.15
CA GLU A 13 12.17 40.78 33.73
C GLU A 13 12.71 39.62 32.86
N PRO A 14 11.96 39.17 31.84
CA PRO A 14 12.43 38.17 30.89
C PRO A 14 13.62 38.77 30.16
N ARG A 15 14.81 38.14 30.27
CA ARG A 15 15.99 38.49 29.46
C ARG A 15 15.58 38.46 27.99
N GLU A 16 15.62 39.62 27.33
CA GLU A 16 15.51 39.72 25.86
C GLU A 16 16.56 38.78 25.25
N ARG A 17 16.06 37.79 24.49
CA ARG A 17 16.95 36.93 23.72
C ARG A 17 17.51 37.75 22.57
N ASP A 18 18.82 37.81 22.47
CA ASP A 18 19.57 38.48 21.44
C ASP A 18 19.05 37.99 20.05
N PRO A 19 18.56 38.88 19.16
CA PRO A 19 18.03 38.52 17.87
C PRO A 19 19.00 37.73 16.97
N GLN A 20 20.30 37.88 17.18
CA GLN A 20 21.35 37.15 16.46
C GLN A 20 21.48 35.69 16.91
N VAL A 21 21.12 35.36 18.17
CA VAL A 21 21.13 33.98 18.69
C VAL A 21 19.83 33.23 18.37
N ALA A 22 18.73 33.95 18.08
CA ALA A 22 17.45 33.37 17.68
C ALA A 22 17.48 32.76 16.27
N GLY A 23 18.52 33.01 15.47
CA GLY A 23 18.70 32.51 14.09
C GLY A 23 19.36 31.13 13.98
N LEU A 24 20.03 30.62 14.99
CA LEU A 24 20.66 29.30 14.99
C LEU A 24 19.65 28.24 15.46
N LYS A 25 18.88 27.69 14.49
CA LYS A 25 17.99 26.54 14.76
C LYS A 25 18.84 25.29 14.97
N VAL A 26 19.02 24.88 16.23
CA VAL A 26 19.68 23.60 16.54
C VAL A 26 18.72 22.44 16.22
N PRO A 27 19.14 21.43 15.43
CA PRO A 27 18.30 20.27 15.16
C PRO A 27 17.84 19.59 16.45
N PRO A 28 16.59 19.09 16.53
CA PRO A 28 16.07 18.48 17.74
C PRO A 28 16.86 17.20 18.11
N HIS A 29 17.30 17.14 19.39
CA HIS A 29 18.04 16.02 19.95
C HIS A 29 17.83 15.92 21.47
N SER A 30 18.23 14.83 22.08
CA SER A 30 18.36 14.66 23.54
C SER A 30 19.61 13.86 23.84
N ILE A 31 20.68 14.56 24.23
CA ILE A 31 21.94 13.92 24.56
C ILE A 31 21.76 12.98 25.77
N GLU A 32 20.97 13.37 26.74
CA GLU A 32 20.67 12.58 27.93
C GLU A 32 19.99 11.26 27.61
N ALA A 33 19.03 11.27 26.65
CA ALA A 33 18.37 10.05 26.19
C ALA A 33 19.34 9.13 25.43
N GLU A 34 20.18 9.71 24.54
CA GLU A 34 21.20 8.95 23.80
C GLU A 34 22.22 8.30 24.76
N GLN A 35 22.71 9.05 25.73
CA GLN A 35 23.62 8.53 26.75
C GLN A 35 22.99 7.43 27.61
N SER A 36 21.71 7.61 27.97
CA SER A 36 20.94 6.60 28.72
C SER A 36 20.72 5.30 27.96
N VAL A 37 20.53 5.38 26.63
CA VAL A 37 20.44 4.19 25.77
C VAL A 37 21.78 3.46 25.72
N LEU A 38 22.86 4.16 25.41
CA LEU A 38 24.20 3.56 25.29
C LEU A 38 24.70 3.00 26.63
N GLY A 39 24.57 3.76 27.72
CA GLY A 39 24.94 3.33 29.05
C GLY A 39 24.06 2.17 29.54
N GLY A 40 22.77 2.17 29.24
CA GLY A 40 21.85 1.10 29.58
C GLY A 40 22.20 -0.23 28.91
N LEU A 41 22.61 -0.20 27.64
CA LEU A 41 23.08 -1.38 26.90
C LEU A 41 24.37 -1.97 27.49
N MET A 42 25.27 -1.12 28.01
CA MET A 42 26.48 -1.59 28.70
C MET A 42 26.18 -2.21 30.09
N LEU A 43 25.07 -1.84 30.72
CA LEU A 43 24.63 -2.39 32.02
C LEU A 43 23.81 -3.68 31.85
N ASP A 44 23.03 -3.78 30.79
CA ASP A 44 22.11 -4.91 30.54
C ASP A 44 22.04 -5.20 29.04
N ASN A 45 22.80 -6.19 28.60
CA ASN A 45 22.86 -6.58 27.19
C ASN A 45 21.60 -7.29 26.71
N GLU A 46 20.78 -7.87 27.61
CA GLU A 46 19.52 -8.53 27.25
C GLU A 46 18.50 -7.54 26.65
N ARG A 47 18.69 -6.24 26.91
CA ARG A 47 17.86 -5.17 26.35
C ARG A 47 18.23 -4.78 24.91
N TRP A 48 19.21 -5.45 24.31
CA TRP A 48 19.65 -5.11 22.96
C TRP A 48 18.49 -5.16 21.94
N ASP A 49 17.73 -6.25 21.94
CA ASP A 49 16.65 -6.44 21.00
C ASP A 49 15.56 -5.38 21.17
N ASP A 50 15.19 -5.06 22.40
CA ASP A 50 14.24 -3.97 22.72
C ASP A 50 14.67 -2.62 22.15
N VAL A 51 15.98 -2.34 22.11
CA VAL A 51 16.54 -1.09 21.60
C VAL A 51 16.71 -1.13 20.08
N ALA A 52 17.25 -2.22 19.54
CA ALA A 52 17.51 -2.39 18.10
C ALA A 52 16.24 -2.37 17.24
N GLU A 53 15.10 -2.81 17.80
CA GLU A 53 13.79 -2.66 17.17
C GLU A 53 13.35 -1.19 17.03
N ARG A 54 13.81 -0.29 17.92
CA ARG A 54 13.36 1.11 17.99
C ARG A 54 14.28 2.07 17.29
N VAL A 55 15.59 1.91 17.45
CA VAL A 55 16.60 2.85 16.94
C VAL A 55 17.65 2.17 16.09
N VAL A 56 18.24 2.94 15.19
CA VAL A 56 19.43 2.59 14.41
C VAL A 56 20.54 3.61 14.67
N ALA A 57 21.78 3.31 14.26
CA ALA A 57 22.93 4.18 14.51
C ALA A 57 22.71 5.64 14.01
N ASP A 58 22.04 5.81 12.87
CA ASP A 58 21.76 7.12 12.27
C ASP A 58 20.73 7.95 13.06
N ASP A 59 19.97 7.32 13.96
CA ASP A 59 19.02 8.01 14.82
C ASP A 59 19.71 8.83 15.92
N PHE A 60 20.96 8.53 16.24
CA PHE A 60 21.74 9.32 17.21
C PHE A 60 22.22 10.63 16.60
N TYR A 61 22.12 11.71 17.36
CA TYR A 61 22.49 13.05 16.91
C TYR A 61 24.00 13.22 16.83
N THR A 62 24.73 12.80 17.88
CA THR A 62 26.18 12.97 17.93
C THR A 62 26.91 11.88 17.17
N ARG A 63 27.95 12.28 16.46
CA ARG A 63 28.83 11.34 15.75
C ARG A 63 29.44 10.26 16.68
N PRO A 64 29.98 10.63 17.85
CA PRO A 64 30.46 9.65 18.82
C PRO A 64 29.42 8.59 19.18
N HIS A 65 28.18 8.98 19.46
CA HIS A 65 27.11 8.01 19.81
C HIS A 65 26.77 7.08 18.67
N ARG A 66 26.76 7.56 17.42
CA ARG A 66 26.57 6.70 16.23
C ARG A 66 27.66 5.63 16.14
N HIS A 67 28.92 6.02 16.30
CA HIS A 67 30.04 5.08 16.27
C HIS A 67 29.98 4.07 17.40
N ILE A 68 29.66 4.52 18.62
CA ILE A 68 29.49 3.65 19.78
C ILE A 68 28.37 2.63 19.52
N PHE A 69 27.20 3.07 19.07
CA PHE A 69 26.07 2.17 18.79
C PHE A 69 26.38 1.19 17.65
N THR A 70 27.03 1.65 16.59
CA THR A 70 27.48 0.77 15.47
C THR A 70 28.41 -0.33 15.98
N GLU A 71 29.34 0.01 16.88
CA GLU A 71 30.24 -0.97 17.43
C GLU A 71 29.58 -1.93 18.41
N MET A 72 28.59 -1.44 19.19
CA MET A 72 27.75 -2.29 20.03
C MET A 72 26.97 -3.31 19.19
N ALA A 73 26.40 -2.88 18.04
CA ALA A 73 25.73 -3.76 17.10
C ALA A 73 26.65 -4.86 16.59
N ARG A 74 27.90 -4.52 16.23
CA ARG A 74 28.90 -5.47 15.76
C ARG A 74 29.32 -6.48 16.85
N LEU A 75 29.45 -6.02 18.09
CA LEU A 75 29.75 -6.92 19.22
C LEU A 75 28.61 -7.92 19.43
N GLN A 76 27.37 -7.45 19.40
CA GLN A 76 26.20 -8.30 19.52
C GLN A 76 26.10 -9.35 18.40
N GLU A 77 26.33 -8.96 17.15
CA GLU A 77 26.37 -9.88 16.01
C GLU A 77 27.45 -10.96 16.15
N SER A 78 28.59 -10.61 16.79
CA SER A 78 29.68 -11.57 17.04
C SER A 78 29.47 -12.41 18.30
N GLY A 79 28.35 -12.22 19.03
CA GLY A 79 28.08 -12.89 20.30
C GLY A 79 29.02 -12.46 21.43
N SER A 80 29.65 -11.30 21.31
CA SER A 80 30.53 -10.73 22.34
C SER A 80 29.75 -9.84 23.30
N PRO A 81 30.07 -9.84 24.60
CA PRO A 81 29.35 -8.99 25.55
C PRO A 81 29.59 -7.50 25.26
N ILE A 82 28.55 -6.70 25.49
CA ILE A 82 28.62 -5.24 25.37
C ILE A 82 28.87 -4.69 26.78
N ASP A 83 30.14 -4.53 27.13
CA ASP A 83 30.57 -3.89 28.37
C ASP A 83 31.67 -2.84 28.11
N LEU A 84 32.01 -2.07 29.14
CA LEU A 84 32.97 -0.98 29.01
C LEU A 84 34.34 -1.43 28.46
N ILE A 85 34.81 -2.61 28.86
CA ILE A 85 36.14 -3.12 28.48
C ILE A 85 36.15 -3.63 27.07
N THR A 86 35.19 -4.52 26.73
CA THR A 86 35.07 -5.11 25.38
C THR A 86 34.81 -4.05 24.33
N LEU A 87 33.96 -3.08 24.63
CA LEU A 87 33.65 -1.96 23.72
C LEU A 87 34.89 -1.04 23.52
N ALA A 88 35.60 -0.70 24.59
CA ALA A 88 36.79 0.12 24.48
C ALA A 88 37.91 -0.56 23.67
N GLU A 89 38.21 -1.84 23.93
CA GLU A 89 39.20 -2.60 23.19
C GLU A 89 38.82 -2.75 21.71
N SER A 90 37.51 -2.89 21.42
CA SER A 90 37.04 -3.03 20.05
C SER A 90 37.17 -1.71 19.27
N LEU A 91 36.82 -0.59 19.88
CA LEU A 91 37.00 0.76 19.30
C LEU A 91 38.52 1.11 19.17
N GLU A 92 39.35 0.68 20.09
CA GLU A 92 40.81 0.89 20.01
C GLU A 92 41.43 0.12 18.85
N ARG A 93 41.03 -1.15 18.64
CA ARG A 93 41.48 -1.96 17.48
C ARG A 93 41.13 -1.32 16.15
N GLN A 94 40.04 -0.54 16.08
CA GLN A 94 39.64 0.18 14.88
C GLN A 94 40.23 1.59 14.79
N GLY A 95 40.98 2.04 15.79
CA GLY A 95 41.53 3.38 15.86
C GLY A 95 40.48 4.48 16.09
N GLN A 96 39.31 4.11 16.62
CA GLN A 96 38.15 5.02 16.80
C GLN A 96 37.93 5.45 18.24
N LEU A 97 38.62 4.87 19.21
CA LEU A 97 38.41 5.14 20.64
C LEU A 97 38.55 6.63 20.97
N ASP A 98 39.57 7.31 20.45
CA ASP A 98 39.79 8.75 20.71
C ASP A 98 38.67 9.60 20.07
N SER A 99 38.15 9.21 18.93
CA SER A 99 37.09 9.93 18.19
C SER A 99 35.73 9.90 18.91
N VAL A 100 35.51 8.90 19.77
CA VAL A 100 34.29 8.79 20.59
C VAL A 100 34.42 9.38 21.97
N GLY A 101 35.54 10.02 22.31
CA GLY A 101 35.81 10.67 23.61
C GLY A 101 36.69 9.85 24.55
N GLY A 102 37.29 8.77 24.06
CA GLY A 102 38.21 7.93 24.82
C GLY A 102 37.54 7.04 25.86
N PHE A 103 38.34 6.27 26.56
CA PHE A 103 37.87 5.38 27.63
C PHE A 103 37.11 6.12 28.73
N ALA A 104 37.54 7.37 29.08
CA ALA A 104 36.91 8.17 30.11
C ALA A 104 35.42 8.47 29.79
N TYR A 105 35.11 8.77 28.53
CA TYR A 105 33.73 9.02 28.11
C TYR A 105 32.87 7.77 28.16
N LEU A 106 33.37 6.63 27.71
CA LEU A 106 32.67 5.36 27.83
C LEU A 106 32.38 4.99 29.29
N ALA A 107 33.34 5.22 30.17
CA ALA A 107 33.17 5.01 31.61
C ALA A 107 32.12 5.96 32.22
N GLU A 108 32.06 7.20 31.74
CA GLU A 108 31.06 8.19 32.15
C GLU A 108 29.64 7.75 31.69
N LEU A 109 29.48 7.29 30.46
CA LEU A 109 28.21 6.75 29.96
C LEU A 109 27.67 5.61 30.83
N SER A 110 28.53 4.63 31.13
CA SER A 110 28.15 3.51 31.99
C SER A 110 27.81 3.92 33.42
N LYS A 111 28.57 4.88 33.99
CA LYS A 111 28.38 5.32 35.37
C LYS A 111 27.17 6.23 35.58
N ASN A 112 26.86 7.07 34.59
CA ASN A 112 25.79 8.07 34.72
C ASN A 112 24.40 7.51 34.37
N THR A 113 24.30 6.25 33.92
CA THR A 113 23.04 5.59 33.66
C THR A 113 22.55 4.89 34.93
N PRO A 114 21.46 5.35 35.56
CA PRO A 114 21.03 4.81 36.86
C PRO A 114 20.42 3.41 36.76
N SER A 115 19.81 3.07 35.65
CA SER A 115 19.11 1.80 35.42
C SER A 115 18.79 1.63 33.95
N ALA A 116 18.85 0.37 33.47
CA ALA A 116 18.37 -0.02 32.13
C ALA A 116 16.83 -0.23 32.06
N ALA A 117 16.10 -0.09 33.18
CA ALA A 117 14.68 -0.39 33.24
C ALA A 117 13.82 0.42 32.25
N ASN A 118 14.19 1.67 31.97
CA ASN A 118 13.44 2.57 31.08
C ASN A 118 14.12 2.76 29.73
N ILE A 119 15.02 1.88 29.32
CA ILE A 119 15.85 2.04 28.12
C ILE A 119 14.99 2.17 26.85
N SER A 120 13.89 1.42 26.77
CA SER A 120 12.93 1.49 25.65
C SER A 120 12.31 2.88 25.49
N ALA A 121 11.92 3.52 26.61
CA ALA A 121 11.38 4.88 26.58
C ALA A 121 12.45 5.92 26.13
N TYR A 122 13.70 5.72 26.51
CA TYR A 122 14.80 6.59 26.04
C TYR A 122 15.09 6.37 24.56
N ALA A 123 15.04 5.12 24.08
CA ALA A 123 15.16 4.81 22.65
C ALA A 123 14.01 5.45 21.84
N ASP A 124 12.78 5.44 22.34
CA ASP A 124 11.64 6.12 21.71
C ASP A 124 11.86 7.64 21.60
N ILE A 125 12.43 8.29 22.62
CA ILE A 125 12.80 9.71 22.58
C ILE A 125 13.86 9.97 21.50
N VAL A 126 14.92 9.15 21.45
CA VAL A 126 15.98 9.26 20.42
C VAL A 126 15.36 9.15 19.03
N ARG A 127 14.49 8.16 18.81
CA ARG A 127 13.80 7.93 17.54
C ARG A 127 12.88 9.09 17.15
N GLU A 128 12.08 9.59 18.08
CA GLU A 128 11.20 10.74 17.83
C GLU A 128 12.00 11.98 17.37
N ARG A 129 13.11 12.27 18.05
CA ARG A 129 13.99 13.39 17.67
C ARG A 129 14.65 13.16 16.31
N ALA A 130 15.04 11.92 15.99
CA ALA A 130 15.61 11.56 14.70
C ALA A 130 14.61 11.78 13.57
N VAL A 131 13.36 11.34 13.72
CA VAL A 131 12.28 11.56 12.72
C VAL A 131 12.06 13.06 12.46
N VAL A 132 12.07 13.89 13.51
CA VAL A 132 11.92 15.35 13.31
C VAL A 132 13.13 15.94 12.58
N ARG A 133 14.36 15.44 12.85
CA ARG A 133 15.56 15.83 12.08
C ARG A 133 15.46 15.43 10.61
N GLU A 134 14.99 14.22 10.34
CA GLU A 134 14.78 13.73 8.98
C GLU A 134 13.75 14.59 8.24
N MET A 135 12.63 14.96 8.88
CA MET A 135 11.65 15.88 8.33
C MET A 135 12.26 17.26 8.00
N ILE A 136 13.11 17.81 8.88
CA ILE A 136 13.80 19.07 8.63
C ILE A 136 14.76 18.94 7.43
N SER A 137 15.51 17.84 7.37
CA SER A 137 16.43 17.56 6.25
C SER A 137 15.69 17.48 4.92
N VAL A 138 14.59 16.72 4.87
CA VAL A 138 13.75 16.59 3.68
C VAL A 138 13.10 17.92 3.29
N ALA A 139 12.62 18.70 4.27
CA ALA A 139 12.06 20.02 3.99
C ALA A 139 13.10 20.97 3.36
N ASN A 140 14.35 20.92 3.82
CA ASN A 140 15.44 21.69 3.22
C ASN A 140 15.77 21.18 1.80
N GLU A 141 15.83 19.88 1.57
CA GLU A 141 16.04 19.29 0.24
C GLU A 141 14.95 19.72 -0.76
N ILE A 142 13.69 19.73 -0.32
CA ILE A 142 12.56 20.20 -1.13
C ILE A 142 12.70 21.70 -1.43
N ALA A 143 13.08 22.50 -0.43
CA ALA A 143 13.27 23.92 -0.61
C ALA A 143 14.43 24.22 -1.58
N GLU A 144 15.58 23.54 -1.44
CA GLU A 144 16.72 23.65 -2.35
C GLU A 144 16.34 23.28 -3.80
N ALA A 145 15.62 22.16 -3.97
CA ALA A 145 15.13 21.74 -5.27
C ALA A 145 14.16 22.77 -5.90
N GLY A 146 13.38 23.48 -5.08
CA GLY A 146 12.51 24.57 -5.52
C GLY A 146 13.27 25.83 -5.92
N PHE A 147 14.38 26.15 -5.24
CA PHE A 147 15.25 27.29 -5.60
C PHE A 147 16.15 27.03 -6.82
N ASP A 148 16.56 25.77 -7.02
CA ASP A 148 17.35 25.33 -8.18
C ASP A 148 16.70 24.11 -8.85
N PRO A 149 15.68 24.31 -9.70
CA PRO A 149 14.92 23.23 -10.32
C PRO A 149 15.71 22.33 -11.26
N GLN A 150 16.87 22.77 -11.77
CA GLN A 150 17.72 22.00 -12.71
C GLN A 150 16.96 21.43 -13.93
N GLY A 151 16.01 22.22 -14.45
CA GLY A 151 15.19 21.83 -15.60
C GLY A 151 13.98 20.96 -15.28
N ARG A 152 13.70 20.66 -13.99
CA ARG A 152 12.49 19.95 -13.54
C ARG A 152 11.27 20.86 -13.63
N THR A 153 10.12 20.28 -13.94
CA THR A 153 8.84 20.98 -13.91
C THR A 153 8.32 21.13 -12.48
N SER A 154 7.29 21.96 -12.29
CA SER A 154 6.62 22.03 -10.98
C SER A 154 6.00 20.71 -10.55
N GLU A 155 5.57 19.89 -11.50
CA GLU A 155 5.02 18.55 -11.27
C GLU A 155 6.10 17.59 -10.76
N ASP A 156 7.29 17.56 -11.41
CA ASP A 156 8.43 16.78 -10.95
C ASP A 156 8.90 17.15 -9.53
N LEU A 157 8.82 18.44 -9.17
CA LEU A 157 9.17 18.91 -7.83
C LEU A 157 8.14 18.51 -6.77
N LEU A 158 6.87 18.51 -7.12
CA LEU A 158 5.80 18.01 -6.24
C LEU A 158 5.94 16.51 -6.00
N ASP A 159 6.22 15.73 -7.04
CA ASP A 159 6.43 14.28 -6.94
C ASP A 159 7.66 13.96 -6.08
N LEU A 160 8.75 14.72 -6.24
CA LEU A 160 9.93 14.61 -5.38
C LEU A 160 9.56 14.86 -3.92
N ALA A 161 8.84 15.94 -3.64
CA ALA A 161 8.43 16.30 -2.29
C ALA A 161 7.54 15.22 -1.65
N GLU A 162 6.54 14.74 -2.38
CA GLU A 162 5.64 13.68 -1.92
C GLU A 162 6.42 12.38 -1.63
N SER A 163 7.28 11.95 -2.55
CA SER A 163 8.10 10.75 -2.39
C SER A 163 9.02 10.82 -1.16
N ARG A 164 9.66 11.97 -0.92
CA ARG A 164 10.56 12.17 0.22
C ARG A 164 9.83 12.18 1.56
N VAL A 165 8.71 12.90 1.64
CA VAL A 165 7.87 12.92 2.87
C VAL A 165 7.26 11.55 3.14
N PHE A 166 6.84 10.86 2.08
CA PHE A 166 6.29 9.53 2.16
C PHE A 166 7.28 8.51 2.73
N LYS A 167 8.55 8.55 2.29
CA LYS A 167 9.60 7.65 2.78
C LYS A 167 9.78 7.75 4.31
N ILE A 168 9.65 8.95 4.89
CA ILE A 168 9.68 9.14 6.36
C ILE A 168 8.52 8.40 7.02
N ALA A 169 7.30 8.53 6.47
CA ALA A 169 6.11 7.88 7.01
C ALA A 169 6.21 6.34 6.92
N GLU A 170 6.74 5.81 5.81
CA GLU A 170 6.92 4.38 5.59
C GLU A 170 7.96 3.77 6.52
N SER A 171 9.10 4.44 6.74
CA SER A 171 10.14 4.01 7.69
C SER A 171 9.60 3.92 9.13
N ARG A 172 8.54 4.67 9.44
CA ARG A 172 7.85 4.64 10.74
C ARG A 172 6.85 3.49 10.83
N ALA A 173 6.04 3.28 9.78
CA ALA A 173 5.01 2.24 9.77
C ALA A 173 5.59 0.82 9.79
N ASN A 174 6.70 0.59 9.10
CA ASN A 174 7.34 -0.74 9.04
C ASN A 174 7.98 -1.20 10.36
N LYS A 175 8.20 -0.31 11.33
CA LYS A 175 8.76 -0.67 12.64
C LYS A 175 7.70 -1.03 13.69
N ASP A 176 6.43 -0.63 13.49
CA ASP A 176 5.32 -1.00 14.37
C ASP A 176 4.77 -2.42 14.08
N GLU A 177 5.22 -3.08 12.99
CA GLU A 177 4.82 -4.44 12.60
C GLU A 177 5.89 -5.49 12.95
N GLY A 178 6.27 -5.58 14.23
CA GLY A 178 7.09 -6.70 14.72
C GLY A 178 6.34 -8.04 14.74
N PRO A 179 7.03 -9.15 15.09
CA PRO A 179 6.39 -10.45 15.28
C PRO A 179 5.28 -10.35 16.32
N LYS A 180 4.05 -10.78 15.97
CA LYS A 180 2.91 -10.77 16.89
C LYS A 180 2.90 -12.06 17.70
N ASN A 181 2.58 -11.98 18.99
CA ASN A 181 2.39 -13.17 19.81
C ASN A 181 1.21 -14.01 19.26
N ILE A 182 1.39 -15.32 19.23
CA ILE A 182 0.35 -16.23 18.75
C ILE A 182 -0.95 -16.11 19.54
N ALA A 183 -0.91 -15.78 20.82
CA ALA A 183 -2.09 -15.57 21.65
C ALA A 183 -2.95 -14.42 21.12
N ASP A 184 -2.33 -13.26 20.84
CA ASP A 184 -3.03 -12.09 20.33
C ASP A 184 -3.62 -12.34 18.93
N VAL A 185 -2.89 -13.08 18.09
CA VAL A 185 -3.34 -13.47 16.75
C VAL A 185 -4.51 -14.45 16.85
N LEU A 186 -4.45 -15.41 17.80
CA LEU A 186 -5.49 -16.40 18.00
C LEU A 186 -6.79 -15.74 18.48
N ASP A 187 -6.71 -14.85 19.47
CA ASP A 187 -7.88 -14.13 20.00
C ASP A 187 -8.56 -13.30 18.89
N ALA A 188 -7.79 -12.57 18.09
CA ALA A 188 -8.31 -11.83 16.95
C ALA A 188 -8.95 -12.75 15.89
N THR A 189 -8.34 -13.93 15.65
CA THR A 189 -8.84 -14.91 14.69
C THR A 189 -10.14 -15.53 15.16
N VAL A 190 -10.24 -15.92 16.42
CA VAL A 190 -11.46 -16.50 17.02
C VAL A 190 -12.59 -15.46 16.99
N ALA A 191 -12.33 -14.23 17.40
CA ALA A 191 -13.31 -13.14 17.31
C ALA A 191 -13.83 -12.93 15.88
N ARG A 192 -12.94 -13.05 14.88
CA ARG A 192 -13.33 -12.97 13.47
C ARG A 192 -14.21 -14.13 13.03
N ILE A 193 -13.89 -15.36 13.46
CA ILE A 193 -14.70 -16.54 13.16
C ILE A 193 -16.08 -16.42 13.81
N GLU A 194 -16.17 -15.97 15.07
CA GLU A 194 -17.44 -15.74 15.76
C GLU A 194 -18.30 -14.68 15.05
N GLN A 195 -17.67 -13.58 14.61
CA GLN A 195 -18.34 -12.54 13.83
C GLN A 195 -18.95 -13.10 12.53
N LEU A 196 -18.16 -13.92 11.79
CA LEU A 196 -18.64 -14.56 10.56
C LEU A 196 -19.76 -15.57 10.86
N PHE A 197 -19.68 -16.31 11.96
CA PHE A 197 -20.71 -17.27 12.35
C PHE A 197 -22.04 -16.61 12.72
N GLN A 198 -21.99 -15.42 13.34
CA GLN A 198 -23.18 -14.67 13.75
C GLN A 198 -23.84 -13.88 12.62
N GLN A 199 -23.10 -13.53 11.56
CA GLN A 199 -23.65 -12.80 10.44
C GLN A 199 -24.17 -13.77 9.38
N PRO A 200 -25.45 -13.67 8.96
CA PRO A 200 -25.94 -14.44 7.83
C PRO A 200 -25.20 -13.96 6.56
N HIS A 201 -24.36 -14.81 6.03
CA HIS A 201 -23.69 -14.59 4.75
C HIS A 201 -23.88 -15.85 3.89
N ASP A 202 -24.16 -15.67 2.61
CA ASP A 202 -24.31 -16.77 1.64
C ASP A 202 -22.93 -17.37 1.21
N GLY A 203 -22.01 -17.51 2.18
CA GLY A 203 -20.63 -17.97 1.95
C GLY A 203 -19.70 -16.88 1.38
N VAL A 204 -20.15 -15.64 1.22
CA VAL A 204 -19.35 -14.52 0.70
C VAL A 204 -18.80 -13.70 1.86
N THR A 205 -17.50 -13.84 2.14
CA THR A 205 -16.80 -13.13 3.23
C THR A 205 -16.05 -11.88 2.75
N GLY A 206 -15.74 -11.82 1.46
CA GLY A 206 -15.14 -10.67 0.78
C GLY A 206 -16.18 -9.80 0.06
N VAL A 207 -15.70 -8.95 -0.86
CA VAL A 207 -16.57 -8.15 -1.73
C VAL A 207 -17.29 -9.07 -2.71
N ASN A 208 -18.61 -9.01 -2.72
CA ASN A 208 -19.43 -9.84 -3.60
C ASN A 208 -19.18 -9.49 -5.07
N THR A 209 -18.87 -10.50 -5.87
CA THR A 209 -18.58 -10.34 -7.31
C THR A 209 -19.84 -10.12 -8.16
N GLY A 210 -21.02 -10.47 -7.64
CA GLY A 210 -22.28 -10.54 -8.38
C GLY A 210 -22.44 -11.82 -9.21
N TYR A 211 -21.48 -12.74 -9.13
CA TYR A 211 -21.48 -14.02 -9.84
C TYR A 211 -21.45 -15.18 -8.85
N ASP A 212 -22.55 -15.94 -8.79
CA ASP A 212 -22.75 -16.96 -7.75
C ASP A 212 -21.68 -18.03 -7.75
N ASP A 213 -21.32 -18.57 -8.92
CA ASP A 213 -20.33 -19.64 -9.01
C ASP A 213 -18.91 -19.14 -8.77
N LEU A 214 -18.62 -17.87 -9.13
CA LEU A 214 -17.36 -17.25 -8.78
C LEU A 214 -17.27 -17.02 -7.26
N ASN A 215 -18.35 -16.54 -6.65
CA ASN A 215 -18.42 -16.38 -5.19
C ASN A 215 -18.28 -17.71 -4.44
N LYS A 216 -18.87 -18.81 -4.92
CA LYS A 216 -18.69 -20.15 -4.34
C LYS A 216 -17.23 -20.59 -4.33
N LYS A 217 -16.46 -20.25 -5.38
CA LYS A 217 -15.04 -20.62 -5.46
C LYS A 217 -14.12 -19.68 -4.69
N THR A 218 -14.44 -18.38 -4.62
CA THR A 218 -13.54 -17.33 -4.05
C THR A 218 -14.01 -16.81 -2.71
N ALA A 219 -15.22 -17.11 -2.28
CA ALA A 219 -15.91 -16.46 -1.17
C ALA A 219 -15.98 -14.91 -1.34
N GLY A 220 -16.02 -14.41 -2.59
CA GLY A 220 -15.91 -13.01 -2.96
C GLY A 220 -14.44 -12.54 -3.07
N LEU A 221 -14.25 -11.26 -3.42
CA LEU A 221 -12.91 -10.67 -3.51
C LEU A 221 -12.43 -10.30 -2.10
N GLN A 222 -11.37 -10.97 -1.63
CA GLN A 222 -10.94 -10.85 -0.24
C GLN A 222 -10.17 -9.54 0.02
N PRO A 223 -10.36 -8.91 1.18
CA PRO A 223 -9.53 -7.78 1.60
C PRO A 223 -8.05 -8.15 1.60
N SER A 224 -7.18 -7.20 1.31
CA SER A 224 -5.72 -7.37 1.21
C SER A 224 -5.22 -8.22 0.05
N ASP A 225 -6.12 -8.73 -0.82
CA ASP A 225 -5.72 -9.51 -1.99
C ASP A 225 -5.41 -8.62 -3.20
N LEU A 226 -4.33 -8.99 -3.91
CA LEU A 226 -4.06 -8.54 -5.26
C LEU A 226 -4.66 -9.55 -6.25
N ILE A 227 -5.61 -9.08 -7.04
CA ILE A 227 -6.40 -9.88 -7.98
C ILE A 227 -6.05 -9.45 -9.39
N ILE A 228 -5.56 -10.37 -10.19
CA ILE A 228 -5.22 -10.12 -11.58
C ILE A 228 -6.33 -10.66 -12.48
N VAL A 229 -6.86 -9.80 -13.34
CA VAL A 229 -7.77 -10.18 -14.42
C VAL A 229 -7.04 -10.01 -15.74
N ALA A 230 -6.76 -11.11 -16.44
CA ALA A 230 -5.96 -11.07 -17.64
C ALA A 230 -6.70 -11.67 -18.84
N ALA A 231 -6.52 -11.06 -20.00
CA ALA A 231 -7.12 -11.52 -21.23
C ALA A 231 -6.37 -11.02 -22.48
N ARG A 232 -6.65 -11.67 -23.61
CA ARG A 232 -6.33 -11.09 -24.92
C ARG A 232 -7.32 -9.98 -25.28
N PRO A 233 -6.96 -9.05 -26.18
CA PRO A 233 -7.88 -8.05 -26.68
C PRO A 233 -9.21 -8.66 -27.16
N SER A 234 -10.31 -7.95 -27.02
CA SER A 234 -11.67 -8.33 -27.42
C SER A 234 -12.32 -9.47 -26.60
N MET A 235 -11.66 -10.01 -25.59
CA MET A 235 -12.25 -11.02 -24.69
C MET A 235 -13.22 -10.45 -23.65
N GLY A 236 -13.26 -9.11 -23.48
CA GLY A 236 -14.13 -8.44 -22.50
C GLY A 236 -13.48 -8.16 -21.15
N LYS A 237 -12.13 -8.04 -21.08
CA LYS A 237 -11.37 -7.78 -19.85
C LYS A 237 -11.90 -6.57 -19.06
N THR A 238 -11.93 -5.40 -19.69
CA THR A 238 -12.43 -4.15 -19.07
C THR A 238 -13.91 -4.27 -18.70
N THR A 239 -14.72 -4.90 -19.55
CA THR A 239 -16.14 -5.16 -19.29
C THR A 239 -16.35 -5.99 -18.03
N PHE A 240 -15.62 -7.11 -17.88
CA PHE A 240 -15.72 -7.97 -16.70
C PHE A 240 -15.31 -7.22 -15.42
N ALA A 241 -14.18 -6.50 -15.45
CA ALA A 241 -13.73 -5.72 -14.33
C ALA A 241 -14.71 -4.60 -13.94
N MET A 242 -15.30 -3.92 -14.93
CA MET A 242 -16.32 -2.92 -14.68
C MET A 242 -17.59 -3.53 -14.06
N ASN A 243 -17.99 -4.71 -14.51
CA ASN A 243 -19.13 -5.39 -13.88
C ASN A 243 -18.83 -5.82 -12.44
N LEU A 244 -17.58 -6.21 -12.10
CA LEU A 244 -17.17 -6.43 -10.70
C LEU A 244 -17.30 -5.13 -9.88
N VAL A 245 -16.86 -4.00 -10.43
CA VAL A 245 -16.99 -2.67 -9.82
C VAL A 245 -18.46 -2.29 -9.62
N GLU A 246 -19.29 -2.44 -10.66
CA GLU A 246 -20.72 -2.15 -10.63
C GLU A 246 -21.43 -2.98 -9.54
N ASN A 247 -21.18 -4.29 -9.52
CA ASN A 247 -21.74 -5.19 -8.53
C ASN A 247 -21.28 -4.81 -7.11
N ALA A 248 -19.99 -4.53 -6.92
CA ALA A 248 -19.46 -4.07 -5.65
C ALA A 248 -20.12 -2.76 -5.19
N ALA A 249 -20.26 -1.77 -6.08
CA ALA A 249 -20.89 -0.48 -5.77
C ALA A 249 -22.37 -0.60 -5.43
N MET A 250 -23.09 -1.51 -6.09
CA MET A 250 -24.52 -1.73 -5.82
C MET A 250 -24.78 -2.49 -4.52
N LEU A 251 -23.90 -3.44 -4.16
CA LEU A 251 -24.10 -4.36 -3.05
C LEU A 251 -23.48 -3.86 -1.72
N GLN A 252 -22.69 -2.80 -1.75
CA GLN A 252 -22.07 -2.20 -0.56
C GLN A 252 -22.10 -0.67 -0.61
N ASP A 253 -21.89 -0.01 0.54
CA ASP A 253 -21.91 1.46 0.63
C ASP A 253 -20.50 2.08 0.62
N LYS A 254 -19.45 1.26 0.79
CA LYS A 254 -18.07 1.75 0.71
C LYS A 254 -17.71 2.20 -0.70
N PRO A 255 -16.88 3.25 -0.84
CA PRO A 255 -16.40 3.71 -2.13
C PRO A 255 -15.71 2.62 -2.95
N VAL A 256 -15.93 2.64 -4.25
CA VAL A 256 -15.19 1.86 -5.24
C VAL A 256 -14.38 2.83 -6.10
N LEU A 257 -13.08 2.60 -6.19
CA LEU A 257 -12.14 3.49 -6.87
C LEU A 257 -11.62 2.84 -8.15
N ILE A 258 -11.73 3.55 -9.27
CA ILE A 258 -11.31 3.11 -10.60
C ILE A 258 -10.18 4.01 -11.07
N PHE A 259 -9.03 3.42 -11.38
CA PHE A 259 -7.95 4.07 -12.12
C PHE A 259 -7.97 3.57 -13.57
N SER A 260 -8.41 4.43 -14.48
CA SER A 260 -8.50 4.12 -15.90
C SER A 260 -7.38 4.79 -16.67
N LEU A 261 -6.32 4.04 -16.94
CA LEU A 261 -5.15 4.55 -17.64
C LEU A 261 -5.29 4.47 -19.18
N GLU A 262 -6.30 3.76 -19.67
CA GLU A 262 -6.55 3.53 -21.11
C GLU A 262 -7.73 4.34 -21.62
N MET A 263 -8.79 4.50 -20.83
CA MET A 263 -10.06 5.04 -21.29
C MET A 263 -10.46 6.29 -20.48
N PRO A 264 -11.01 7.33 -21.16
CA PRO A 264 -11.60 8.48 -20.46
C PRO A 264 -12.81 8.08 -19.60
N SER A 265 -13.01 8.80 -18.50
CA SER A 265 -14.09 8.58 -17.54
C SER A 265 -15.49 8.59 -18.16
N GLU A 266 -15.74 9.42 -19.18
CA GLU A 266 -17.01 9.45 -19.90
C GLU A 266 -17.30 8.13 -20.65
N GLN A 267 -16.28 7.51 -21.25
CA GLN A 267 -16.46 6.24 -21.95
C GLN A 267 -16.72 5.09 -20.98
N ILE A 268 -16.09 5.11 -19.81
CA ILE A 268 -16.37 4.15 -18.74
C ILE A 268 -17.80 4.30 -18.28
N MET A 269 -18.25 5.53 -18.03
CA MET A 269 -19.61 5.80 -17.58
C MET A 269 -20.66 5.40 -18.64
N MET A 270 -20.40 5.64 -19.93
CA MET A 270 -21.28 5.16 -21.01
C MET A 270 -21.41 3.63 -21.02
N ARG A 271 -20.33 2.89 -20.77
CA ARG A 271 -20.37 1.42 -20.66
C ARG A 271 -21.13 0.97 -19.42
N SER A 272 -20.92 1.62 -18.27
CA SER A 272 -21.66 1.32 -17.06
C SER A 272 -23.15 1.58 -17.20
N LEU A 273 -23.53 2.68 -17.88
CA LEU A 273 -24.95 2.94 -18.20
C LEU A 273 -25.52 1.85 -19.08
N ALA A 274 -24.82 1.42 -20.15
CA ALA A 274 -25.24 0.33 -21.02
C ALA A 274 -25.44 -0.98 -20.24
N SER A 275 -24.47 -1.33 -19.38
CA SER A 275 -24.48 -2.53 -18.55
C SER A 275 -25.64 -2.54 -17.57
N LEU A 276 -25.78 -1.49 -16.78
CA LEU A 276 -26.76 -1.42 -15.69
C LEU A 276 -28.18 -1.21 -16.19
N SER A 277 -28.37 -0.40 -17.25
CA SER A 277 -29.70 -0.16 -17.85
C SER A 277 -30.12 -1.25 -18.85
N ARG A 278 -29.20 -2.13 -19.27
CA ARG A 278 -29.40 -3.11 -20.36
C ARG A 278 -29.86 -2.47 -21.67
N VAL A 279 -29.30 -1.30 -21.99
CA VAL A 279 -29.51 -0.58 -23.23
C VAL A 279 -28.28 -0.81 -24.14
N ASP A 280 -28.53 -0.97 -25.45
CA ASP A 280 -27.46 -1.20 -26.43
C ASP A 280 -26.42 -0.07 -26.38
N GLN A 281 -25.14 -0.41 -26.15
CA GLN A 281 -24.03 0.53 -26.07
C GLN A 281 -23.90 1.36 -27.36
N THR A 282 -24.25 0.79 -28.52
CA THR A 282 -24.21 1.52 -29.79
C THR A 282 -25.27 2.60 -29.83
N LYS A 283 -26.49 2.33 -29.32
CA LYS A 283 -27.55 3.33 -29.21
C LYS A 283 -27.13 4.48 -28.28
N ILE A 284 -26.54 4.16 -27.13
CA ILE A 284 -26.03 5.20 -26.18
C ILE A 284 -24.97 6.05 -26.86
N ARG A 285 -23.98 5.42 -27.50
CA ARG A 285 -22.86 6.11 -28.15
C ARG A 285 -23.32 7.01 -29.33
N THR A 286 -24.35 6.58 -30.08
CA THR A 286 -24.84 7.34 -31.25
C THR A 286 -25.98 8.29 -30.92
N GLY A 287 -26.49 8.25 -29.68
CA GLY A 287 -27.66 9.03 -29.28
C GLY A 287 -28.98 8.55 -29.87
N GLN A 288 -29.02 7.36 -30.49
CA GLN A 288 -30.21 6.78 -31.13
C GLN A 288 -31.05 6.00 -30.11
N LEU A 289 -31.57 6.69 -29.14
CA LEU A 289 -32.34 6.16 -28.00
C LEU A 289 -33.83 6.39 -28.24
N ASP A 290 -34.64 5.39 -27.92
CA ASP A 290 -36.10 5.54 -27.83
C ASP A 290 -36.53 5.92 -26.40
N ASP A 291 -37.82 6.19 -26.21
CA ASP A 291 -38.36 6.63 -24.91
C ASP A 291 -38.19 5.57 -23.83
N GLU A 292 -38.23 4.27 -24.16
CA GLU A 292 -38.02 3.17 -23.22
C GLU A 292 -36.52 3.10 -22.81
N ASP A 293 -35.61 3.25 -23.77
CA ASP A 293 -34.16 3.33 -23.48
C ASP A 293 -33.85 4.49 -22.53
N TRP A 294 -34.46 5.67 -22.80
CA TRP A 294 -34.31 6.84 -21.94
C TRP A 294 -34.86 6.62 -20.53
N ALA A 295 -35.99 5.96 -20.38
CA ALA A 295 -36.58 5.65 -19.08
C ALA A 295 -35.66 4.72 -18.27
N ARG A 296 -35.08 3.69 -18.90
CA ARG A 296 -34.11 2.75 -18.25
C ARG A 296 -32.83 3.46 -17.84
N ILE A 297 -32.26 4.29 -18.71
CA ILE A 297 -31.05 5.07 -18.44
C ILE A 297 -31.33 6.04 -17.28
N SER A 298 -32.44 6.76 -17.31
CA SER A 298 -32.79 7.71 -16.25
C SER A 298 -32.99 7.03 -14.89
N GLY A 299 -33.60 5.84 -14.86
CA GLY A 299 -33.72 5.03 -13.65
C GLY A 299 -32.32 4.61 -13.10
N THR A 300 -31.44 4.16 -13.98
CA THR A 300 -30.06 3.79 -13.62
C THR A 300 -29.27 5.00 -13.09
N MET A 301 -29.39 6.15 -13.74
CA MET A 301 -28.78 7.40 -13.27
C MET A 301 -29.26 7.77 -11.86
N GLY A 302 -30.56 7.61 -11.58
CA GLY A 302 -31.12 7.84 -10.24
C GLY A 302 -30.42 6.99 -9.17
N ILE A 303 -30.26 5.70 -9.42
CA ILE A 303 -29.57 4.75 -8.51
C ILE A 303 -28.11 5.15 -8.31
N LEU A 304 -27.37 5.45 -9.39
CA LEU A 304 -25.96 5.85 -9.31
C LEU A 304 -25.77 7.16 -8.53
N LEU A 305 -26.67 8.12 -8.72
CA LEU A 305 -26.66 9.39 -8.01
C LEU A 305 -27.06 9.26 -6.52
N GLU A 306 -27.87 8.28 -6.17
CA GLU A 306 -28.19 7.96 -4.78
C GLU A 306 -27.00 7.31 -4.08
N LYS A 307 -26.39 6.30 -4.70
CA LYS A 307 -25.24 5.58 -4.15
C LYS A 307 -23.99 6.46 -4.01
N ARG A 308 -23.63 7.24 -5.01
CA ARG A 308 -22.47 8.17 -5.02
C ARG A 308 -21.16 7.58 -4.53
N ASN A 309 -20.97 6.28 -4.70
CA ASN A 309 -19.84 5.54 -4.15
C ASN A 309 -18.84 5.06 -5.22
N ILE A 310 -18.96 5.51 -6.48
CA ILE A 310 -18.00 5.20 -7.56
C ILE A 310 -17.15 6.44 -7.83
N TYR A 311 -15.84 6.28 -7.75
CA TYR A 311 -14.82 7.29 -8.04
C TYR A 311 -13.98 6.84 -9.24
N ILE A 312 -13.83 7.70 -10.24
CA ILE A 312 -13.08 7.41 -11.45
C ILE A 312 -11.95 8.44 -11.58
N ASP A 313 -10.75 7.93 -11.79
CA ASP A 313 -9.56 8.70 -12.10
C ASP A 313 -9.02 8.23 -13.45
N ASP A 314 -9.03 9.08 -14.45
CA ASP A 314 -8.58 8.78 -15.82
C ASP A 314 -7.25 9.48 -16.19
N SER A 315 -6.48 9.84 -15.17
CA SER A 315 -5.13 10.37 -15.37
C SER A 315 -4.22 9.33 -16.01
N SER A 316 -3.50 9.71 -17.05
CA SER A 316 -2.59 8.82 -17.78
C SER A 316 -1.23 8.70 -17.10
N GLY A 317 -0.59 7.53 -17.19
CA GLY A 317 0.81 7.34 -16.78
C GLY A 317 1.07 7.42 -15.29
N LEU A 318 0.05 7.13 -14.46
CA LEU A 318 0.18 7.15 -13.00
C LEU A 318 1.28 6.23 -12.50
N THR A 319 2.01 6.72 -11.51
CA THR A 319 2.95 5.93 -10.73
C THR A 319 2.23 5.16 -9.60
N PRO A 320 2.80 4.06 -9.08
CA PRO A 320 2.25 3.38 -7.91
C PRO A 320 2.09 4.29 -6.69
N THR A 321 2.99 5.26 -6.53
CA THR A 321 2.95 6.24 -5.44
C THR A 321 1.74 7.16 -5.55
N GLU A 322 1.44 7.68 -6.75
CA GLU A 322 0.26 8.52 -6.99
C GLU A 322 -1.04 7.74 -6.76
N VAL A 323 -1.14 6.51 -7.29
CA VAL A 323 -2.28 5.62 -7.05
C VAL A 323 -2.51 5.43 -5.54
N ARG A 324 -1.43 5.17 -4.80
CA ARG A 324 -1.48 4.98 -3.34
C ARG A 324 -1.91 6.26 -2.61
N SER A 325 -1.38 7.42 -2.99
CA SER A 325 -1.73 8.72 -2.42
C SER A 325 -3.22 9.05 -2.62
N ARG A 326 -3.72 8.90 -3.85
CA ARG A 326 -5.12 9.15 -4.21
C ARG A 326 -6.06 8.16 -3.50
N ALA A 327 -5.71 6.88 -3.44
CA ALA A 327 -6.48 5.87 -2.72
C ALA A 327 -6.55 6.16 -1.22
N ARG A 328 -5.43 6.54 -0.59
CA ARG A 328 -5.40 6.95 0.83
C ARG A 328 -6.28 8.17 1.11
N ARG A 329 -6.32 9.14 0.19
CA ARG A 329 -7.20 10.31 0.34
C ARG A 329 -8.66 9.88 0.40
N ILE A 330 -9.13 9.10 -0.58
CA ILE A 330 -10.51 8.59 -0.61
C ILE A 330 -10.80 7.72 0.63
N ALA A 331 -9.86 6.86 1.03
CA ALA A 331 -10.03 6.03 2.22
C ALA A 331 -10.23 6.85 3.50
N ARG A 332 -9.50 7.97 3.66
CA ARG A 332 -9.64 8.87 4.81
C ARG A 332 -10.96 9.67 4.77
N GLU A 333 -11.37 10.13 3.61
CA GLU A 333 -12.60 10.91 3.44
C GLU A 333 -13.85 10.08 3.75
N HIS A 334 -13.81 8.76 3.47
CA HIS A 334 -14.98 7.88 3.56
C HIS A 334 -14.87 6.76 4.62
N GLY A 335 -13.79 6.75 5.42
CA GLY A 335 -13.60 5.71 6.44
C GLY A 335 -13.24 4.34 5.87
N GLY A 336 -12.71 4.27 4.65
CA GLY A 336 -12.25 3.06 3.96
C GLY A 336 -12.69 3.00 2.50
N ILE A 337 -12.19 2.00 1.79
CA ILE A 337 -12.54 1.70 0.39
C ILE A 337 -13.06 0.25 0.32
N GLY A 338 -14.02 -0.01 -0.58
CA GLY A 338 -14.57 -1.33 -0.79
C GLY A 338 -13.83 -2.13 -1.85
N LEU A 339 -13.37 -1.47 -2.92
CA LEU A 339 -12.67 -2.09 -4.04
C LEU A 339 -11.82 -1.04 -4.77
N ILE A 340 -10.63 -1.41 -5.21
CA ILE A 340 -9.81 -0.62 -6.13
C ILE A 340 -9.65 -1.41 -7.43
N MET A 341 -9.89 -0.76 -8.59
CA MET A 341 -9.68 -1.34 -9.92
C MET A 341 -8.70 -0.48 -10.71
N ILE A 342 -7.78 -1.13 -11.45
CA ILE A 342 -6.75 -0.47 -12.27
C ILE A 342 -6.77 -1.07 -13.67
N ASP A 343 -7.07 -0.25 -14.67
CA ASP A 343 -7.10 -0.66 -16.09
C ASP A 343 -6.05 0.13 -16.90
N TYR A 344 -4.95 -0.45 -17.27
CA TYR A 344 -4.34 -1.73 -16.93
C TYR A 344 -2.88 -1.50 -16.46
N LEU A 345 -2.35 -2.41 -15.65
CA LEU A 345 -1.10 -2.23 -14.92
C LEU A 345 0.11 -1.90 -15.81
N GLN A 346 0.14 -2.38 -17.07
CA GLN A 346 1.23 -2.08 -18.00
C GLN A 346 1.24 -0.62 -18.52
N LEU A 347 0.25 0.20 -18.23
CA LEU A 347 0.27 1.64 -18.53
C LEU A 347 0.81 2.48 -17.35
N MET A 348 0.97 1.88 -16.19
CA MET A 348 1.64 2.50 -15.07
C MET A 348 3.14 2.69 -15.36
N ARG A 349 3.75 3.66 -14.69
CA ARG A 349 5.15 4.01 -14.87
C ARG A 349 5.90 4.04 -13.54
N VAL A 350 7.17 3.59 -13.58
CA VAL A 350 8.14 3.79 -12.51
C VAL A 350 9.37 4.46 -13.15
N PRO A 351 9.48 5.79 -13.15
CA PRO A 351 10.51 6.52 -13.90
C PRO A 351 11.94 6.04 -13.63
N ALA A 352 12.23 5.64 -12.39
CA ALA A 352 13.53 5.11 -11.99
C ALA A 352 13.89 3.76 -12.63
N LEU A 353 12.93 3.03 -13.21
CA LEU A 353 13.09 1.69 -13.78
C LEU A 353 12.68 1.62 -15.26
N SER A 354 12.50 2.78 -15.92
CA SER A 354 12.03 2.87 -17.32
C SER A 354 12.85 2.07 -18.32
N ASP A 355 14.14 1.84 -18.05
CA ASP A 355 15.04 1.09 -18.94
C ASP A 355 14.86 -0.43 -18.87
N ASN A 356 14.16 -0.95 -17.86
CA ASN A 356 13.92 -2.38 -17.68
C ASN A 356 12.46 -2.67 -17.36
N ARG A 357 11.69 -2.97 -18.39
CA ARG A 357 10.25 -3.22 -18.29
C ARG A 357 9.87 -4.34 -17.32
N THR A 358 10.67 -5.39 -17.25
CA THR A 358 10.41 -6.50 -16.33
C THR A 358 10.55 -6.07 -14.87
N LEU A 359 11.58 -5.29 -14.54
CA LEU A 359 11.76 -4.75 -13.19
C LEU A 359 10.67 -3.71 -12.85
N GLU A 360 10.27 -2.90 -13.82
CA GLU A 360 9.20 -1.92 -13.66
C GLU A 360 7.87 -2.61 -13.31
N ILE A 361 7.47 -3.63 -14.06
CA ILE A 361 6.26 -4.44 -13.79
C ILE A 361 6.34 -5.14 -12.43
N ALA A 362 7.51 -5.65 -12.05
CA ALA A 362 7.72 -6.28 -10.75
C ALA A 362 7.51 -5.27 -9.60
N GLU A 363 8.01 -4.06 -9.76
CA GLU A 363 7.83 -3.00 -8.75
C GLU A 363 6.37 -2.55 -8.66
N ILE A 364 5.69 -2.39 -9.81
CA ILE A 364 4.25 -2.07 -9.85
C ILE A 364 3.45 -3.15 -9.12
N SER A 365 3.67 -4.43 -9.45
CA SER A 365 2.96 -5.56 -8.83
C SER A 365 3.13 -5.58 -7.32
N ARG A 366 4.37 -5.45 -6.85
CA ARG A 366 4.70 -5.42 -5.43
C ARG A 366 4.06 -4.25 -4.71
N SER A 367 4.11 -3.06 -5.32
CA SER A 367 3.48 -1.84 -4.78
C SER A 367 1.97 -1.96 -4.67
N LEU A 368 1.29 -2.57 -5.66
CA LEU A 368 -0.14 -2.82 -5.63
C LEU A 368 -0.53 -3.85 -4.57
N LYS A 369 0.28 -4.90 -4.37
CA LYS A 369 0.08 -5.84 -3.25
C LYS A 369 0.26 -5.17 -1.90
N ALA A 370 1.25 -4.30 -1.76
CA ALA A 370 1.45 -3.50 -0.55
C ALA A 370 0.24 -2.57 -0.28
N LEU A 371 -0.28 -1.91 -1.32
CA LEU A 371 -1.48 -1.07 -1.24
C LEU A 371 -2.71 -1.85 -0.76
N ALA A 372 -2.94 -3.06 -1.33
CA ALA A 372 -4.04 -3.92 -0.92
C ALA A 372 -3.97 -4.28 0.58
N LYS A 373 -2.78 -4.63 1.07
CA LYS A 373 -2.54 -4.95 2.48
C LYS A 373 -2.71 -3.73 3.39
N GLU A 374 -2.16 -2.59 3.01
CA GLU A 374 -2.19 -1.36 3.78
C GLU A 374 -3.61 -0.84 4.00
N LEU A 375 -4.40 -0.78 2.94
CA LEU A 375 -5.78 -0.29 3.01
C LEU A 375 -6.79 -1.38 3.39
N ASN A 376 -6.33 -2.63 3.52
CA ASN A 376 -7.17 -3.82 3.75
C ASN A 376 -8.34 -3.89 2.76
N VAL A 377 -8.05 -3.77 1.47
CA VAL A 377 -9.01 -3.69 0.36
C VAL A 377 -8.58 -4.63 -0.77
N PRO A 378 -9.50 -5.30 -1.49
CA PRO A 378 -9.16 -6.00 -2.72
C PRO A 378 -8.73 -5.01 -3.80
N VAL A 379 -7.60 -5.29 -4.45
CA VAL A 379 -7.09 -4.54 -5.60
C VAL A 379 -7.20 -5.42 -6.84
N VAL A 380 -8.05 -5.04 -7.78
CA VAL A 380 -8.23 -5.71 -9.08
C VAL A 380 -7.39 -4.97 -10.11
N ALA A 381 -6.32 -5.60 -10.60
CA ALA A 381 -5.47 -5.03 -11.64
C ALA A 381 -5.63 -5.82 -12.95
N LEU A 382 -5.88 -5.09 -14.03
CA LEU A 382 -6.02 -5.69 -15.34
C LEU A 382 -4.65 -5.89 -15.99
N SER A 383 -4.49 -7.01 -16.70
CA SER A 383 -3.26 -7.35 -17.40
C SER A 383 -3.55 -7.85 -18.83
N GLN A 384 -2.66 -7.51 -19.74
CA GLN A 384 -2.74 -8.04 -21.11
C GLN A 384 -1.86 -9.28 -21.25
N LEU A 385 -2.38 -10.31 -21.90
CA LEU A 385 -1.66 -11.56 -22.15
C LEU A 385 -0.71 -11.48 -23.35
N ASN A 386 0.33 -12.33 -23.34
CA ASN A 386 1.26 -12.46 -24.45
C ASN A 386 0.57 -12.96 -25.72
N ARG A 387 1.06 -12.51 -26.89
CA ARG A 387 0.54 -12.97 -28.20
C ARG A 387 0.89 -14.41 -28.53
N SER A 388 1.89 -15.00 -27.90
CA SER A 388 2.30 -16.40 -28.10
C SER A 388 1.17 -17.40 -27.83
N LEU A 389 0.22 -17.06 -26.97
CA LEU A 389 -1.00 -17.81 -26.72
C LEU A 389 -1.77 -18.16 -28.00
N GLU A 390 -1.83 -17.23 -28.98
CA GLU A 390 -2.59 -17.40 -30.22
C GLU A 390 -2.00 -18.46 -31.16
N GLN A 391 -0.75 -18.87 -30.91
CA GLN A 391 -0.04 -19.90 -31.69
C GLN A 391 -0.34 -21.33 -31.21
N ARG A 392 -0.93 -21.47 -30.00
CA ARG A 392 -1.27 -22.79 -29.44
C ARG A 392 -2.53 -23.34 -30.06
N ALA A 393 -2.66 -24.68 -30.06
CA ALA A 393 -3.88 -25.37 -30.48
C ALA A 393 -5.03 -25.05 -29.52
N ASP A 394 -4.81 -25.21 -28.23
CA ASP A 394 -5.70 -24.71 -27.18
C ASP A 394 -5.29 -23.29 -26.77
N LYS A 395 -6.18 -22.35 -27.02
CA LYS A 395 -5.99 -20.92 -26.77
C LYS A 395 -6.51 -20.47 -25.41
N ARG A 396 -6.86 -21.43 -24.51
CA ARG A 396 -7.17 -21.10 -23.12
C ARG A 396 -5.92 -20.61 -22.41
N PRO A 397 -5.99 -19.44 -21.73
CA PRO A 397 -4.85 -18.87 -21.06
C PRO A 397 -4.37 -19.71 -19.87
N VAL A 398 -3.06 -19.67 -19.64
CA VAL A 398 -2.38 -20.24 -18.47
C VAL A 398 -1.44 -19.19 -17.83
N ASN A 399 -0.96 -19.42 -16.61
CA ASN A 399 -0.14 -18.43 -15.89
C ASN A 399 1.11 -17.96 -16.67
N SER A 400 1.75 -18.86 -17.44
CA SER A 400 2.90 -18.50 -18.28
C SER A 400 2.61 -17.51 -19.41
N ASP A 401 1.34 -17.26 -19.72
CA ASP A 401 0.92 -16.29 -20.75
C ASP A 401 0.85 -14.85 -20.22
N LEU A 402 0.99 -14.66 -18.91
CA LEU A 402 1.15 -13.33 -18.32
C LEU A 402 2.45 -12.71 -18.85
N ARG A 403 2.36 -11.59 -19.54
CA ARG A 403 3.50 -10.93 -20.19
C ARG A 403 4.47 -10.34 -19.17
N GLU A 404 5.78 -10.62 -19.32
CA GLU A 404 6.88 -10.01 -18.56
C GLU A 404 6.81 -10.21 -17.03
N SER A 405 6.21 -11.32 -16.53
CA SER A 405 5.66 -11.28 -15.19
C SER A 405 5.71 -12.56 -14.35
N GLY A 406 6.86 -13.19 -14.23
CA GLY A 406 7.05 -14.12 -13.10
C GLY A 406 6.74 -13.46 -11.74
N SER A 407 6.93 -12.15 -11.62
CA SER A 407 6.62 -11.36 -10.43
C SER A 407 5.11 -11.18 -10.19
N ILE A 408 4.31 -10.87 -11.21
CA ILE A 408 2.84 -10.77 -11.06
C ILE A 408 2.29 -12.11 -10.57
N GLU A 409 2.75 -13.22 -11.14
CA GLU A 409 2.33 -14.54 -10.69
C GLU A 409 2.71 -14.80 -9.22
N GLN A 410 3.86 -14.32 -8.75
CA GLN A 410 4.28 -14.48 -7.35
C GLN A 410 3.45 -13.63 -6.41
N ASP A 411 3.25 -12.35 -6.72
CA ASP A 411 2.62 -11.36 -5.85
C ASP A 411 1.09 -11.51 -5.77
N ALA A 412 0.44 -11.92 -6.88
CA ALA A 412 -1.02 -12.08 -6.94
C ALA A 412 -1.52 -13.20 -6.03
N ASP A 413 -2.65 -12.95 -5.37
CA ASP A 413 -3.36 -13.94 -4.57
C ASP A 413 -4.39 -14.71 -5.39
N LEU A 414 -5.02 -14.03 -6.36
CA LEU A 414 -5.99 -14.58 -7.30
C LEU A 414 -5.63 -14.13 -8.71
N ILE A 415 -5.59 -15.08 -9.65
CA ILE A 415 -5.39 -14.80 -11.08
C ILE A 415 -6.56 -15.41 -11.83
N MET A 416 -7.29 -14.57 -12.56
CA MET A 416 -8.43 -14.94 -13.39
C MET A 416 -8.13 -14.61 -14.85
N PHE A 417 -8.36 -15.56 -15.73
CA PHE A 417 -8.28 -15.39 -17.17
C PHE A 417 -9.67 -15.38 -17.79
N ILE A 418 -9.87 -14.57 -18.81
CA ILE A 418 -11.10 -14.56 -19.58
C ILE A 418 -10.83 -15.19 -20.93
N TYR A 419 -11.64 -16.20 -21.26
CA TYR A 419 -11.63 -16.88 -22.54
C TYR A 419 -13.03 -16.92 -23.11
N ARG A 420 -13.15 -16.61 -24.41
CA ARG A 420 -14.39 -16.74 -25.18
C ARG A 420 -14.07 -17.47 -26.46
N ASP A 421 -14.63 -18.66 -26.60
CA ASP A 421 -14.37 -19.55 -27.73
C ASP A 421 -14.83 -18.95 -29.06
N GLU A 422 -15.95 -18.24 -29.06
CA GLU A 422 -16.53 -17.58 -30.25
C GLU A 422 -15.60 -16.53 -30.89
N VAL A 423 -14.62 -15.98 -30.14
CA VAL A 423 -13.66 -15.01 -30.68
C VAL A 423 -12.63 -15.67 -31.59
N TYR A 424 -12.37 -16.96 -31.38
CA TYR A 424 -11.42 -17.74 -32.17
C TYR A 424 -12.12 -18.67 -33.18
N HIS A 425 -13.36 -19.08 -32.88
CA HIS A 425 -14.13 -20.03 -33.69
C HIS A 425 -15.53 -19.45 -33.99
N GLU A 426 -15.74 -18.98 -35.24
CA GLU A 426 -17.02 -18.38 -35.67
C GLU A 426 -18.22 -19.32 -35.50
N ASN A 427 -17.98 -20.63 -35.62
CA ASN A 427 -19.01 -21.68 -35.51
C ASN A 427 -18.96 -22.38 -34.14
N SER A 428 -18.52 -21.69 -33.08
CA SER A 428 -18.51 -22.25 -31.74
C SER A 428 -19.90 -22.58 -31.24
N ASP A 429 -20.04 -23.74 -30.58
CA ASP A 429 -21.26 -24.13 -29.85
C ASP A 429 -21.42 -23.33 -28.54
N LEU A 430 -20.38 -22.59 -28.15
CA LEU A 430 -20.32 -21.79 -26.91
C LEU A 430 -20.50 -20.27 -27.18
N LYS A 431 -21.36 -19.92 -28.16
CA LYS A 431 -21.65 -18.51 -28.44
C LYS A 431 -22.29 -17.81 -27.23
N GLY A 432 -21.81 -16.63 -26.93
CA GLY A 432 -22.28 -15.84 -25.78
C GLY A 432 -21.87 -16.41 -24.43
N ILE A 433 -20.97 -17.41 -24.38
CA ILE A 433 -20.43 -17.98 -23.15
C ILE A 433 -18.98 -17.52 -22.98
N ALA A 434 -18.65 -17.06 -21.78
CA ALA A 434 -17.30 -16.73 -21.37
C ALA A 434 -16.86 -17.68 -20.27
N GLU A 435 -15.63 -18.15 -20.37
CA GLU A 435 -14.97 -18.92 -19.32
C GLU A 435 -14.08 -17.99 -18.49
N ILE A 436 -14.33 -17.93 -17.20
CA ILE A 436 -13.46 -17.28 -16.21
C ILE A 436 -12.61 -18.37 -15.59
N ILE A 437 -11.36 -18.46 -16.03
CA ILE A 437 -10.42 -19.50 -15.63
C ILE A 437 -9.60 -18.98 -14.45
N ILE A 438 -9.77 -19.59 -13.28
CA ILE A 438 -8.97 -19.31 -12.09
C ILE A 438 -7.67 -20.09 -12.21
N GLY A 439 -6.59 -19.42 -12.64
CA GLY A 439 -5.27 -20.03 -12.83
C GLY A 439 -4.42 -20.07 -11.58
N LYS A 440 -4.71 -19.21 -10.60
CA LYS A 440 -4.09 -19.17 -9.28
C LYS A 440 -5.08 -18.70 -8.25
N GLN A 441 -5.10 -19.35 -7.10
CA GLN A 441 -5.82 -18.90 -5.90
C GLN A 441 -5.07 -19.38 -4.66
N ARG A 442 -4.69 -18.47 -3.76
CA ARG A 442 -3.96 -18.84 -2.52
C ARG A 442 -4.86 -19.52 -1.51
N ASN A 443 -6.11 -19.06 -1.41
CA ASN A 443 -7.04 -19.46 -0.33
C ASN A 443 -8.27 -20.19 -0.85
N GLY A 444 -8.15 -20.89 -1.98
CA GLY A 444 -9.27 -21.64 -2.55
C GLY A 444 -8.89 -22.48 -3.77
N PRO A 445 -9.87 -23.17 -4.40
CA PRO A 445 -9.62 -24.05 -5.54
C PRO A 445 -9.43 -23.24 -6.83
N ILE A 446 -8.57 -23.75 -7.71
CA ILE A 446 -8.52 -23.33 -9.11
C ILE A 446 -9.67 -23.98 -9.88
N GLY A 447 -9.93 -23.53 -11.10
CA GLY A 447 -10.93 -24.12 -11.99
C GLY A 447 -11.60 -23.07 -12.87
N THR A 448 -12.64 -23.46 -13.57
CA THR A 448 -13.34 -22.61 -14.53
C THR A 448 -14.75 -22.29 -14.04
N VAL A 449 -15.18 -21.06 -14.22
CA VAL A 449 -16.55 -20.57 -14.03
C VAL A 449 -17.08 -20.11 -15.37
N ARG A 450 -18.28 -20.52 -15.74
CA ARG A 450 -18.94 -20.07 -16.95
C ARG A 450 -19.86 -18.90 -16.65
N LEU A 451 -19.79 -17.87 -17.48
CA LEU A 451 -20.70 -16.72 -17.46
C LEU A 451 -21.32 -16.50 -18.84
N THR A 452 -22.47 -15.90 -18.87
CA THR A 452 -23.07 -15.43 -20.13
C THR A 452 -22.51 -14.05 -20.46
N PHE A 453 -22.04 -13.84 -21.67
CA PHE A 453 -21.55 -12.55 -22.15
C PHE A 453 -22.51 -11.93 -23.15
N ASN A 454 -22.97 -10.72 -22.88
CA ASN A 454 -23.75 -9.91 -23.80
C ASN A 454 -22.95 -8.68 -24.25
N GLY A 455 -22.45 -8.73 -25.48
CA GLY A 455 -21.63 -7.66 -26.05
C GLY A 455 -22.41 -6.36 -26.32
N GLN A 456 -23.72 -6.43 -26.58
CA GLN A 456 -24.56 -5.25 -26.83
C GLN A 456 -24.69 -4.38 -25.58
N TRP A 457 -24.79 -5.02 -24.41
CA TRP A 457 -24.90 -4.33 -23.12
C TRP A 457 -23.56 -4.18 -22.40
N SER A 458 -22.46 -4.66 -22.98
CA SER A 458 -21.17 -4.73 -22.27
C SER A 458 -21.30 -5.40 -20.89
N ARG A 459 -21.94 -6.60 -20.85
CA ARG A 459 -22.31 -7.22 -19.58
C ARG A 459 -22.03 -8.71 -19.56
N PHE A 460 -21.52 -9.16 -18.39
CA PHE A 460 -21.51 -10.56 -18.00
C PHE A 460 -22.65 -10.81 -17.01
N ASP A 461 -23.33 -11.93 -17.14
CA ASP A 461 -24.38 -12.39 -16.23
C ASP A 461 -24.11 -13.83 -15.81
N ASN A 462 -24.77 -14.31 -14.74
CA ASN A 462 -24.69 -15.69 -14.30
C ASN A 462 -25.12 -16.64 -15.42
N TYR A 463 -24.40 -17.76 -15.56
CA TYR A 463 -24.74 -18.78 -16.55
C TYR A 463 -25.85 -19.70 -16.01
N ALA A 464 -26.96 -19.77 -16.70
CA ALA A 464 -28.12 -20.58 -16.30
C ALA A 464 -28.19 -21.97 -16.95
N GLY A 465 -27.14 -22.37 -17.68
CA GLY A 465 -27.10 -23.68 -18.35
C GLY A 465 -26.66 -24.83 -17.41
N PRO A 466 -26.70 -26.09 -17.90
CA PRO A 466 -26.21 -27.21 -17.12
C PRO A 466 -24.74 -27.06 -16.81
N GLN A 467 -24.38 -27.09 -15.53
CA GLN A 467 -23.00 -27.16 -15.08
C GLN A 467 -22.50 -28.59 -15.27
N TYR A 468 -21.53 -28.78 -16.16
CA TYR A 468 -20.71 -29.99 -16.15
C TYR A 468 -19.59 -29.77 -15.18
N ASP A 469 -19.57 -30.48 -14.05
CA ASP A 469 -18.42 -30.55 -13.19
C ASP A 469 -17.31 -31.23 -14.01
N ASP A 470 -16.29 -30.44 -14.41
CA ASP A 470 -15.06 -31.00 -14.95
C ASP A 470 -14.32 -31.67 -13.79
N GLU A 471 -14.29 -33.01 -13.75
CA GLU A 471 -13.50 -33.86 -12.86
C GLU A 471 -12.00 -33.67 -13.02
#